data_895ec4053ea716fd67344739ec190352
#
_entry.id   895ec4053ea716fd67344739ec190352
#
_cell.length_a   1.000
_cell.length_b   1.000
_cell.length_c   1.000
_cell.angle_alpha   90.00
_cell.angle_beta   90.00
_cell.angle_gamma   90.00
#
_symmetry.space_group_name_H-M   'P 1'
#
loop_
_entity.id
_entity.type
_entity.pdbx_description
1 polymer ?
#
loop_
_entity_poly.entity_id
_entity_poly.type
_entity_poly.pdbx_seq_one_letter_code
_entity_poly.pdbx_strand_id
1 'polypeptide(L)'
;MSYINKNDLSINSTLYEFVNKEILPGTDIKPDDFWEKFEKAVHELAPINKALIQKREKIQKKLDDWHKKNAGKDFNKDEYTNFLKSISYLVETKEDFKINTSNVDEEISSIAGPQLVVPVDNARYAINAANARWGSLYDALYGTDVIPGEKGSTFNKERGDKVISYVREFLNQVFTLKNEDWKEISQILIEDKDLVLIKNGKKDYLKNKSQFVGFNGKKTHPTSILLKNNNLHVDIIIDPTSEIGKYDKANISEVIIESAISTIVDNEDSVAAVDAEDKVKCYRNWLGLMKGNLQANM
;
A
#
# COMPACT_ATOMS: atom_id res chain seq x y z
N MET A 1 -15.63 -20.80 -26.34
CA MET A 1 -16.22 -19.69 -25.56
C MET A 1 -17.69 -19.59 -25.91
N SER A 2 -18.57 -19.58 -24.93
CA SER A 2 -20.02 -19.40 -25.13
C SER A 2 -20.39 -17.95 -24.77
N TYR A 3 -21.41 -17.44 -25.47
CA TYR A 3 -21.92 -16.08 -25.25
C TYR A 3 -23.41 -16.12 -24.94
N ILE A 4 -23.83 -15.19 -24.12
CA ILE A 4 -25.24 -14.97 -23.75
C ILE A 4 -25.63 -13.61 -24.34
N ASN A 5 -26.71 -13.60 -25.12
CA ASN A 5 -27.28 -12.36 -25.61
C ASN A 5 -28.25 -11.81 -24.55
N LYS A 6 -27.99 -10.61 -24.09
CA LYS A 6 -28.86 -9.85 -23.21
C LYS A 6 -29.10 -8.47 -23.82
N ASN A 7 -30.33 -8.23 -24.27
CA ASN A 7 -30.67 -7.09 -25.11
C ASN A 7 -29.72 -7.04 -26.34
N ASP A 8 -29.07 -5.93 -26.59
CA ASP A 8 -28.12 -5.75 -27.71
C ASP A 8 -26.67 -6.04 -27.34
N LEU A 9 -26.41 -6.63 -26.15
CA LEU A 9 -25.08 -7.07 -25.73
C LEU A 9 -24.88 -8.57 -25.94
N SER A 10 -23.71 -8.94 -26.46
CA SER A 10 -23.20 -10.30 -26.50
C SER A 10 -22.13 -10.46 -25.41
N ILE A 11 -22.44 -11.17 -24.35
CA ILE A 11 -21.64 -11.23 -23.11
C ILE A 11 -21.07 -12.64 -22.99
N ASN A 12 -19.77 -12.75 -22.70
CA ASN A 12 -19.17 -14.05 -22.39
C ASN A 12 -19.89 -14.68 -21.19
N SER A 13 -20.25 -15.98 -21.32
CA SER A 13 -21.04 -16.67 -20.29
C SER A 13 -20.37 -16.71 -18.92
N THR A 14 -19.03 -16.86 -18.86
CA THR A 14 -18.27 -16.85 -17.60
C THR A 14 -18.45 -15.53 -16.86
N LEU A 15 -18.35 -14.40 -17.57
CA LEU A 15 -18.55 -13.08 -16.98
C LEU A 15 -20.02 -12.86 -16.56
N TYR A 16 -20.97 -13.25 -17.44
CA TYR A 16 -22.40 -13.13 -17.12
C TYR A 16 -22.79 -13.90 -15.87
N GLU A 17 -22.34 -15.15 -15.76
CA GLU A 17 -22.62 -16.00 -14.60
C GLU A 17 -21.97 -15.47 -13.32
N PHE A 18 -20.72 -15.02 -13.41
CA PHE A 18 -20.01 -14.43 -12.28
C PHE A 18 -20.75 -13.19 -11.72
N VAL A 19 -21.17 -12.29 -12.58
CA VAL A 19 -21.95 -11.11 -12.17
C VAL A 19 -23.23 -11.53 -11.47
N ASN A 20 -24.03 -12.42 -12.10
CA ASN A 20 -25.34 -12.77 -11.56
C ASN A 20 -25.28 -13.66 -10.31
N LYS A 21 -24.30 -14.56 -10.22
CA LYS A 21 -24.23 -15.55 -9.14
C LYS A 21 -23.32 -15.15 -7.98
N GLU A 22 -22.32 -14.30 -8.20
CA GLU A 22 -21.31 -13.99 -7.19
C GLU A 22 -21.29 -12.50 -6.79
N ILE A 23 -21.51 -11.56 -7.73
CA ILE A 23 -21.49 -10.12 -7.43
C ILE A 23 -22.85 -9.63 -6.93
N LEU A 24 -23.92 -9.85 -7.69
CA LEU A 24 -25.23 -9.28 -7.39
C LEU A 24 -25.92 -9.87 -6.16
N PRO A 25 -25.76 -11.17 -5.79
CA PRO A 25 -26.36 -11.70 -4.58
C PRO A 25 -25.93 -10.94 -3.32
N GLY A 26 -26.92 -10.50 -2.52
CA GLY A 26 -26.70 -9.68 -1.32
C GLY A 26 -26.61 -8.17 -1.58
N THR A 27 -26.79 -7.75 -2.83
CA THR A 27 -27.04 -6.35 -3.19
C THR A 27 -28.52 -6.12 -3.44
N ASP A 28 -28.99 -4.87 -3.41
CA ASP A 28 -30.38 -4.51 -3.75
C ASP A 28 -30.58 -4.36 -5.26
N ILE A 29 -29.62 -4.78 -6.08
CA ILE A 29 -29.63 -4.63 -7.54
C ILE A 29 -30.17 -5.91 -8.20
N LYS A 30 -31.24 -5.76 -8.97
CA LYS A 30 -31.77 -6.85 -9.76
C LYS A 30 -30.89 -7.11 -11.00
N PRO A 31 -30.68 -8.37 -11.42
CA PRO A 31 -29.87 -8.67 -12.60
C PRO A 31 -30.34 -7.94 -13.87
N ASP A 32 -31.65 -7.88 -14.12
CA ASP A 32 -32.17 -7.19 -15.32
C ASP A 32 -31.87 -5.67 -15.30
N ASP A 33 -32.03 -5.02 -14.14
CA ASP A 33 -31.71 -3.61 -13.96
C ASP A 33 -30.22 -3.32 -14.15
N PHE A 34 -29.35 -4.25 -13.70
CA PHE A 34 -27.92 -4.15 -13.90
C PHE A 34 -27.55 -4.18 -15.37
N TRP A 35 -28.03 -5.20 -16.11
CA TRP A 35 -27.67 -5.39 -17.51
C TRP A 35 -28.26 -4.32 -18.42
N GLU A 36 -29.48 -3.83 -18.16
CA GLU A 36 -30.06 -2.71 -18.87
C GLU A 36 -29.22 -1.42 -18.72
N LYS A 37 -28.82 -1.09 -17.49
CA LYS A 37 -27.98 0.09 -17.24
C LYS A 37 -26.57 -0.07 -17.80
N PHE A 38 -26.01 -1.26 -17.73
CA PHE A 38 -24.69 -1.56 -18.29
C PHE A 38 -24.70 -1.42 -19.82
N GLU A 39 -25.72 -1.99 -20.48
CA GLU A 39 -25.92 -1.85 -21.92
C GLU A 39 -25.99 -0.38 -22.33
N LYS A 40 -26.83 0.40 -21.65
CA LYS A 40 -26.94 1.83 -21.89
C LYS A 40 -25.59 2.54 -21.79
N ALA A 41 -24.82 2.28 -20.75
CA ALA A 41 -23.50 2.84 -20.58
C ALA A 41 -22.53 2.45 -21.71
N VAL A 42 -22.55 1.19 -22.14
CA VAL A 42 -21.71 0.71 -23.26
C VAL A 42 -22.07 1.44 -24.54
N HIS A 43 -23.36 1.53 -24.89
CA HIS A 43 -23.81 2.16 -26.14
C HIS A 43 -23.62 3.68 -26.12
N GLU A 44 -23.68 4.34 -24.99
CA GLU A 44 -23.36 5.77 -24.86
C GLU A 44 -21.86 6.06 -24.96
N LEU A 45 -21.03 5.25 -24.31
CA LEU A 45 -19.58 5.55 -24.18
C LEU A 45 -18.72 4.97 -25.31
N ALA A 46 -19.07 3.81 -25.85
CA ALA A 46 -18.25 3.17 -26.89
C ALA A 46 -18.07 4.03 -28.16
N PRO A 47 -19.08 4.74 -28.69
CA PRO A 47 -18.91 5.65 -29.83
C PRO A 47 -17.98 6.82 -29.53
N ILE A 48 -18.06 7.36 -28.29
CA ILE A 48 -17.19 8.45 -27.81
C ILE A 48 -15.75 7.98 -27.75
N ASN A 49 -15.52 6.81 -27.14
CA ASN A 49 -14.18 6.20 -27.06
C ASN A 49 -13.60 5.94 -28.47
N LYS A 50 -14.40 5.40 -29.40
CA LYS A 50 -13.98 5.19 -30.78
C LYS A 50 -13.57 6.49 -31.48
N ALA A 51 -14.33 7.57 -31.28
CA ALA A 51 -13.99 8.88 -31.82
C ALA A 51 -12.71 9.45 -31.26
N LEU A 52 -12.44 9.25 -29.93
CA LEU A 52 -11.20 9.66 -29.27
C LEU A 52 -9.99 8.86 -29.77
N ILE A 53 -10.12 7.56 -29.98
CA ILE A 53 -9.06 6.74 -30.60
C ILE A 53 -8.73 7.27 -32.01
N GLN A 54 -9.72 7.54 -32.83
CA GLN A 54 -9.50 8.11 -34.17
C GLN A 54 -8.84 9.50 -34.10
N LYS A 55 -9.20 10.33 -33.12
CA LYS A 55 -8.54 11.63 -32.89
C LYS A 55 -7.06 11.42 -32.53
N ARG A 56 -6.76 10.49 -31.64
CA ARG A 56 -5.37 10.14 -31.26
C ARG A 56 -4.56 9.71 -32.49
N GLU A 57 -5.07 8.81 -33.31
CA GLU A 57 -4.39 8.33 -34.52
C GLU A 57 -4.12 9.46 -35.52
N LYS A 58 -5.10 10.38 -35.70
CA LYS A 58 -4.91 11.56 -36.55
C LYS A 58 -3.83 12.49 -36.05
N ILE A 59 -3.77 12.71 -34.74
CA ILE A 59 -2.71 13.52 -34.12
C ILE A 59 -1.35 12.83 -34.28
N GLN A 60 -1.27 11.53 -33.99
CA GLN A 60 -0.04 10.74 -34.17
C GLN A 60 0.49 10.85 -35.61
N LYS A 61 -0.37 10.68 -36.61
CA LYS A 61 0.03 10.84 -38.01
C LYS A 61 0.61 12.23 -38.31
N LYS A 62 0.02 13.30 -37.77
CA LYS A 62 0.55 14.66 -37.94
C LYS A 62 1.91 14.82 -37.31
N LEU A 63 2.15 14.22 -36.12
CA LEU A 63 3.45 14.23 -35.45
C LEU A 63 4.50 13.50 -36.29
N ASP A 64 4.18 12.29 -36.77
CA ASP A 64 5.06 11.49 -37.60
C ASP A 64 5.45 12.21 -38.88
N ASP A 65 4.47 12.85 -39.57
CA ASP A 65 4.69 13.59 -40.80
C ASP A 65 5.60 14.83 -40.54
N TRP A 66 5.42 15.53 -39.40
CA TRP A 66 6.29 16.64 -39.02
C TRP A 66 7.71 16.17 -38.78
N HIS A 67 7.91 15.09 -38.00
CA HIS A 67 9.25 14.56 -37.73
C HIS A 67 9.94 14.04 -38.99
N LYS A 68 9.22 13.34 -39.88
CA LYS A 68 9.76 12.92 -41.20
C LYS A 68 10.20 14.11 -42.03
N LYS A 69 9.40 15.19 -42.11
CA LYS A 69 9.72 16.40 -42.89
C LYS A 69 10.92 17.15 -42.33
N ASN A 70 11.19 17.06 -41.04
CA ASN A 70 12.25 17.79 -40.36
C ASN A 70 13.42 16.89 -39.96
N ALA A 71 13.45 15.64 -40.41
CA ALA A 71 14.57 14.74 -40.19
C ALA A 71 15.89 15.33 -40.75
N GLY A 72 16.96 15.30 -39.97
CA GLY A 72 18.27 15.83 -40.33
C GLY A 72 18.41 17.37 -40.29
N LYS A 73 17.39 18.11 -39.86
CA LYS A 73 17.48 19.55 -39.61
C LYS A 73 17.75 19.82 -38.13
N ASP A 74 18.32 20.99 -37.83
CA ASP A 74 18.46 21.45 -36.46
C ASP A 74 17.08 21.62 -35.81
N PHE A 75 16.96 21.13 -34.57
CA PHE A 75 15.70 21.16 -33.84
C PHE A 75 15.40 22.58 -33.34
N ASN A 76 14.31 23.17 -33.82
CA ASN A 76 13.79 24.45 -33.35
C ASN A 76 12.62 24.22 -32.39
N LYS A 77 12.83 24.48 -31.10
CA LYS A 77 11.85 24.27 -30.05
C LYS A 77 10.59 25.13 -30.23
N ASP A 78 10.75 26.39 -30.64
CA ASP A 78 9.60 27.31 -30.76
C ASP A 78 8.73 26.94 -31.95
N GLU A 79 9.34 26.60 -33.08
CA GLU A 79 8.60 26.08 -34.25
C GLU A 79 7.84 24.81 -33.90
N TYR A 80 8.47 23.85 -33.20
CA TYR A 80 7.80 22.62 -32.79
C TYR A 80 6.67 22.88 -31.79
N THR A 81 6.88 23.75 -30.80
CA THR A 81 5.83 24.14 -29.85
C THR A 81 4.63 24.78 -30.56
N ASN A 82 4.86 25.68 -31.53
CA ASN A 82 3.78 26.29 -32.32
C ASN A 82 3.05 25.25 -33.16
N PHE A 83 3.77 24.29 -33.75
CA PHE A 83 3.15 23.18 -34.47
C PHE A 83 2.26 22.34 -33.53
N LEU A 84 2.73 21.95 -32.33
CA LEU A 84 1.94 21.19 -31.36
C LEU A 84 0.65 21.91 -30.92
N LYS A 85 0.72 23.24 -30.73
CA LYS A 85 -0.47 24.06 -30.48
C LYS A 85 -1.43 24.07 -31.67
N SER A 86 -0.90 24.21 -32.90
CA SER A 86 -1.72 24.27 -34.13
C SER A 86 -2.52 22.99 -34.38
N ILE A 87 -2.03 21.83 -33.93
CA ILE A 87 -2.74 20.53 -34.09
C ILE A 87 -3.57 20.18 -32.83
N SER A 88 -3.65 21.09 -31.87
CA SER A 88 -4.34 20.88 -30.58
C SER A 88 -3.79 19.70 -29.75
N TYR A 89 -2.50 19.40 -29.89
CA TYR A 89 -1.77 18.49 -29.00
C TYR A 89 -1.46 19.21 -27.68
N LEU A 90 -0.89 20.42 -27.73
CA LEU A 90 -0.79 21.31 -26.60
C LEU A 90 -2.04 22.19 -26.54
N VAL A 91 -2.71 22.15 -25.42
CA VAL A 91 -3.87 22.99 -25.10
C VAL A 91 -3.50 24.02 -24.04
N GLU A 92 -4.28 25.10 -23.98
CA GLU A 92 -4.09 26.10 -22.93
C GLU A 92 -4.35 25.50 -21.55
N THR A 93 -3.53 25.90 -20.58
CA THR A 93 -3.75 25.56 -19.17
C THR A 93 -5.03 26.22 -18.70
N LYS A 94 -5.91 25.44 -18.12
CA LYS A 94 -7.13 25.96 -17.50
C LYS A 94 -6.81 26.68 -16.21
N GLU A 95 -7.76 27.47 -15.73
CA GLU A 95 -7.68 28.11 -14.42
C GLU A 95 -7.47 27.05 -13.32
N ASP A 96 -6.76 27.44 -12.26
CA ASP A 96 -6.53 26.59 -11.10
C ASP A 96 -7.85 26.19 -10.47
N PHE A 97 -7.95 24.93 -10.11
CA PHE A 97 -9.12 24.39 -9.40
C PHE A 97 -8.67 23.57 -8.18
N LYS A 98 -9.56 23.47 -7.21
CA LYS A 98 -9.36 22.61 -6.04
C LYS A 98 -10.32 21.42 -6.11
N ILE A 99 -9.78 20.25 -5.85
CA ILE A 99 -10.59 19.04 -5.67
C ILE A 99 -11.11 19.04 -4.23
N ASN A 100 -12.42 18.99 -4.07
CA ASN A 100 -13.06 18.82 -2.76
C ASN A 100 -13.38 17.34 -2.58
N THR A 101 -12.91 16.78 -1.49
CA THR A 101 -13.19 15.41 -1.07
C THR A 101 -13.77 15.41 0.35
N SER A 102 -14.61 14.43 0.65
CA SER A 102 -15.18 14.20 1.98
C SER A 102 -15.21 12.71 2.26
N ASN A 103 -15.17 12.34 3.54
CA ASN A 103 -15.25 10.94 3.99
C ASN A 103 -14.17 10.05 3.38
N VAL A 104 -12.97 10.59 3.19
CA VAL A 104 -11.80 9.82 2.72
C VAL A 104 -11.06 9.30 3.94
N ASP A 105 -10.73 8.01 3.94
CA ASP A 105 -9.96 7.36 5.01
C ASP A 105 -8.61 8.07 5.20
N GLU A 106 -8.18 8.21 6.46
CA GLU A 106 -6.92 8.90 6.78
C GLU A 106 -5.72 8.24 6.14
N GLU A 107 -5.74 6.92 5.99
CA GLU A 107 -4.70 6.12 5.32
C GLU A 107 -4.50 6.52 3.85
N ILE A 108 -5.52 7.10 3.22
CA ILE A 108 -5.46 7.55 1.81
C ILE A 108 -5.21 9.06 1.73
N SER A 109 -5.79 9.85 2.65
CA SER A 109 -5.85 11.31 2.52
C SER A 109 -4.73 12.05 3.25
N SER A 110 -4.20 11.52 4.36
CA SER A 110 -3.37 12.29 5.28
C SER A 110 -2.19 11.54 5.90
N ILE A 111 -2.20 10.21 5.94
CA ILE A 111 -1.08 9.44 6.49
C ILE A 111 -0.06 9.16 5.38
N ALA A 112 1.11 9.79 5.48
CA ALA A 112 2.24 9.50 4.61
C ALA A 112 2.96 8.23 5.10
N GLY A 113 2.57 7.08 4.58
CA GLY A 113 3.12 5.78 4.98
C GLY A 113 3.44 4.89 3.78
N PRO A 114 4.09 3.74 4.01
CA PRO A 114 4.37 2.78 2.96
C PRO A 114 3.09 2.26 2.31
N GLN A 115 3.13 2.09 0.99
CA GLN A 115 2.04 1.53 0.21
C GLN A 115 2.54 0.30 -0.54
N LEU A 116 1.77 -0.79 -0.49
CA LEU A 116 2.02 -2.00 -1.27
C LEU A 116 1.23 -1.97 -2.59
N VAL A 117 1.80 -2.58 -3.61
CA VAL A 117 1.12 -2.86 -4.89
C VAL A 117 1.25 -4.35 -5.16
N VAL A 118 0.13 -5.03 -5.39
CA VAL A 118 0.10 -6.47 -5.65
C VAL A 118 -0.77 -6.81 -6.84
N PRO A 119 -0.39 -7.80 -7.67
CA PRO A 119 -1.24 -8.30 -8.75
C PRO A 119 -2.45 -9.03 -8.18
N VAL A 120 -3.65 -8.65 -8.61
CA VAL A 120 -4.91 -9.19 -8.10
C VAL A 120 -5.17 -10.63 -8.54
N ASP A 121 -4.54 -11.10 -9.61
CA ASP A 121 -4.66 -12.48 -10.09
C ASP A 121 -3.94 -13.50 -9.22
N ASN A 122 -3.05 -13.04 -8.32
CA ASN A 122 -2.36 -13.86 -7.34
C ASN A 122 -3.01 -13.74 -5.95
N ALA A 123 -3.93 -14.67 -5.64
CA ALA A 123 -4.67 -14.66 -4.38
C ALA A 123 -3.77 -14.66 -3.13
N ARG A 124 -2.65 -15.42 -3.15
CA ARG A 124 -1.71 -15.48 -2.02
C ARG A 124 -1.04 -14.13 -1.78
N TYR A 125 -0.58 -13.45 -2.83
CA TYR A 125 0.03 -12.13 -2.71
C TYR A 125 -0.99 -11.09 -2.22
N ALA A 126 -2.22 -11.15 -2.75
CA ALA A 126 -3.29 -10.26 -2.32
C ALA A 126 -3.64 -10.41 -0.85
N ILE A 127 -3.76 -11.66 -0.35
CA ILE A 127 -4.00 -11.95 1.07
C ILE A 127 -2.83 -11.46 1.95
N ASN A 128 -1.59 -11.78 1.56
CA ASN A 128 -0.42 -11.36 2.32
C ASN A 128 -0.33 -9.83 2.41
N ALA A 129 -0.57 -9.12 1.31
CA ALA A 129 -0.55 -7.67 1.31
C ALA A 129 -1.67 -7.04 2.16
N ALA A 130 -2.88 -7.63 2.11
CA ALA A 130 -4.00 -7.18 2.94
C ALA A 130 -3.73 -7.34 4.45
N ASN A 131 -2.85 -8.25 4.83
CA ASN A 131 -2.45 -8.51 6.23
C ASN A 131 -1.10 -7.89 6.61
N ALA A 132 -0.48 -7.11 5.75
CA ALA A 132 0.88 -6.60 5.93
C ALA A 132 0.96 -5.24 6.65
N ARG A 133 -0.15 -4.75 7.24
CA ARG A 133 -0.14 -3.46 7.94
C ARG A 133 0.93 -3.43 9.04
N TRP A 134 0.99 -4.47 9.85
CA TRP A 134 1.95 -4.59 10.93
C TRP A 134 3.05 -5.58 10.55
N GLY A 135 4.30 -5.16 10.70
CA GLY A 135 5.47 -5.97 10.37
C GLY A 135 6.56 -5.89 11.43
N SER A 136 7.26 -7.01 11.64
CA SER A 136 8.44 -7.07 12.50
C SER A 136 9.58 -6.29 11.86
N LEU A 137 10.07 -5.27 12.57
CA LEU A 137 11.27 -4.55 12.16
C LEU A 137 12.52 -5.40 12.36
N TYR A 138 12.54 -6.25 13.39
CA TYR A 138 13.65 -7.18 13.64
C TYR A 138 13.79 -8.19 12.50
N ASP A 139 12.69 -8.83 12.10
CA ASP A 139 12.70 -9.80 11.00
C ASP A 139 13.07 -9.16 9.67
N ALA A 140 12.55 -7.98 9.40
CA ALA A 140 12.86 -7.23 8.17
C ALA A 140 14.35 -6.89 8.08
N LEU A 141 14.96 -6.44 9.16
CA LEU A 141 16.40 -6.14 9.20
C LEU A 141 17.26 -7.41 9.18
N TYR A 142 16.86 -8.45 9.91
CA TYR A 142 17.60 -9.70 9.97
C TYR A 142 17.58 -10.43 8.62
N GLY A 143 16.44 -10.36 7.89
CA GLY A 143 16.20 -11.07 6.64
C GLY A 143 16.75 -10.40 5.38
N THR A 144 17.17 -9.13 5.44
CA THR A 144 17.55 -8.31 4.29
C THR A 144 19.04 -7.88 4.34
N ASP A 145 19.51 -7.24 3.28
CA ASP A 145 20.88 -6.72 3.15
C ASP A 145 21.11 -5.36 3.84
N VAL A 146 20.11 -4.81 4.52
CA VAL A 146 20.27 -3.59 5.36
C VAL A 146 21.35 -3.82 6.45
N ILE A 147 21.36 -5.01 7.04
CA ILE A 147 22.44 -5.43 7.93
C ILE A 147 23.49 -6.20 7.12
N PRO A 148 24.71 -5.66 6.96
CA PRO A 148 25.76 -6.31 6.17
C PRO A 148 26.13 -7.71 6.68
N GLY A 149 26.52 -8.57 5.77
CA GLY A 149 26.97 -9.95 6.03
C GLY A 149 25.88 -10.99 5.79
N GLU A 150 26.30 -12.25 5.69
CA GLU A 150 25.39 -13.35 5.40
C GLU A 150 24.54 -13.73 6.63
N LYS A 151 23.30 -14.12 6.36
CA LYS A 151 22.33 -14.55 7.36
C LYS A 151 22.68 -15.93 7.95
N GLY A 152 23.24 -16.83 7.12
CA GLY A 152 23.45 -18.23 7.47
C GLY A 152 22.16 -19.07 7.42
N SER A 153 22.29 -20.37 7.68
CA SER A 153 21.16 -21.32 7.71
C SER A 153 20.50 -21.44 9.10
N THR A 154 21.16 -20.94 10.14
CA THR A 154 20.66 -20.93 11.53
C THR A 154 20.78 -19.53 12.10
N PHE A 155 20.14 -19.28 13.26
CA PHE A 155 20.24 -17.98 13.93
C PHE A 155 21.68 -17.59 14.19
N ASN A 156 22.07 -16.42 13.69
CA ASN A 156 23.38 -15.82 13.91
C ASN A 156 23.27 -14.71 14.95
N LYS A 157 23.81 -14.98 16.15
CA LYS A 157 23.73 -14.05 17.30
C LYS A 157 24.41 -12.71 16.99
N GLU A 158 25.58 -12.71 16.35
CA GLU A 158 26.29 -11.47 16.02
C GLU A 158 25.45 -10.58 15.09
N ARG A 159 24.77 -11.19 14.11
CA ARG A 159 23.83 -10.49 13.25
C ARG A 159 22.61 -9.97 14.04
N GLY A 160 22.07 -10.77 14.96
CA GLY A 160 20.99 -10.37 15.85
C GLY A 160 21.37 -9.15 16.71
N ASP A 161 22.57 -9.13 17.28
CA ASP A 161 23.06 -8.00 18.08
C ASP A 161 23.17 -6.72 17.22
N LYS A 162 23.56 -6.82 15.95
CA LYS A 162 23.56 -5.69 14.99
C LYS A 162 22.15 -5.19 14.71
N VAL A 163 21.18 -6.10 14.53
CA VAL A 163 19.77 -5.76 14.35
C VAL A 163 19.23 -4.99 15.56
N ILE A 164 19.45 -5.50 16.77
CA ILE A 164 19.03 -4.83 18.00
C ILE A 164 19.67 -3.43 18.10
N SER A 165 20.97 -3.32 17.84
CA SER A 165 21.67 -2.03 17.86
C SER A 165 21.09 -1.04 16.83
N TYR A 166 20.77 -1.49 15.63
CA TYR A 166 20.14 -0.67 14.60
C TYR A 166 18.78 -0.16 15.04
N VAL A 167 17.94 -1.05 15.59
CA VAL A 167 16.60 -0.66 16.06
C VAL A 167 16.68 0.31 17.26
N ARG A 168 17.65 0.16 18.15
CA ARG A 168 17.86 1.13 19.24
C ARG A 168 18.23 2.52 18.68
N GLU A 169 19.04 2.56 17.62
CA GLU A 169 19.37 3.81 16.95
C GLU A 169 18.15 4.42 16.26
N PHE A 170 17.32 3.61 15.61
CA PHE A 170 16.03 4.04 15.07
C PHE A 170 15.14 4.66 16.15
N LEU A 171 15.03 4.03 17.32
CA LEU A 171 14.26 4.57 18.45
C LEU A 171 14.83 5.90 18.96
N ASN A 172 16.16 6.06 18.98
CA ASN A 172 16.80 7.33 19.34
C ASN A 172 16.43 8.46 18.37
N GLN A 173 16.39 8.17 17.09
CA GLN A 173 16.10 9.16 16.06
C GLN A 173 14.61 9.57 16.06
N VAL A 174 13.71 8.61 16.25
CA VAL A 174 12.27 8.80 16.10
C VAL A 174 11.58 9.14 17.42
N PHE A 175 11.99 8.52 18.50
CA PHE A 175 11.44 8.65 19.85
C PHE A 175 12.50 9.10 20.83
N THR A 176 13.09 10.24 20.56
CA THR A 176 14.21 10.81 21.32
C THR A 176 13.87 10.94 22.80
N LEU A 177 14.78 10.48 23.67
CA LEU A 177 14.71 10.65 25.11
C LEU A 177 15.24 12.05 25.52
N LYS A 178 14.96 12.47 26.75
CA LYS A 178 15.40 13.78 27.25
C LYS A 178 16.92 13.82 27.52
N ASN A 179 17.44 12.77 28.13
CA ASN A 179 18.81 12.77 28.65
C ASN A 179 19.60 11.52 28.26
N GLU A 180 18.92 10.41 27.96
CA GLU A 180 19.55 9.08 27.81
C GLU A 180 19.40 8.56 26.35
N ASP A 181 19.99 7.41 26.12
CA ASP A 181 19.96 6.65 24.87
C ASP A 181 19.15 5.37 25.09
N TRP A 182 18.30 5.02 24.14
CA TRP A 182 17.51 3.78 24.16
C TRP A 182 18.38 2.53 24.34
N LYS A 183 19.64 2.55 23.92
CA LYS A 183 20.61 1.46 24.11
C LYS A 183 20.93 1.20 25.58
N GLU A 184 20.75 2.21 26.41
CA GLU A 184 21.12 2.16 27.84
C GLU A 184 19.93 1.90 28.78
N ILE A 185 18.71 1.89 28.24
CA ILE A 185 17.51 1.65 29.03
C ILE A 185 17.47 0.19 29.49
N SER A 186 17.24 0.01 30.80
CA SER A 186 17.20 -1.29 31.48
C SER A 186 15.82 -1.68 32.02
N GLN A 187 14.86 -0.72 32.06
CA GLN A 187 13.50 -1.00 32.50
C GLN A 187 12.55 0.02 31.90
N ILE A 188 11.35 -0.45 31.57
CA ILE A 188 10.24 0.35 31.03
C ILE A 188 9.05 0.18 31.98
N LEU A 189 8.42 1.30 32.36
CA LEU A 189 7.21 1.30 33.19
C LEU A 189 6.34 2.52 32.93
N ILE A 190 5.15 2.54 33.48
CA ILE A 190 4.18 3.63 33.34
C ILE A 190 3.91 4.25 34.69
N GLU A 191 4.12 5.56 34.82
CA GLU A 191 3.75 6.34 36.00
C GLU A 191 2.89 7.54 35.58
N ASP A 192 1.83 7.81 36.29
CA ASP A 192 0.95 8.98 36.09
C ASP A 192 0.54 9.22 34.61
N LYS A 193 0.31 8.13 33.86
CA LYS A 193 0.05 8.10 32.42
C LYS A 193 1.23 8.45 31.50
N ASP A 194 2.41 8.67 32.03
CA ASP A 194 3.64 8.87 31.26
C ASP A 194 4.43 7.57 31.10
N LEU A 195 5.09 7.44 29.97
CA LEU A 195 6.11 6.42 29.74
C LEU A 195 7.38 6.83 30.50
N VAL A 196 7.84 5.95 31.39
CA VAL A 196 9.06 6.13 32.17
C VAL A 196 10.09 5.08 31.77
N LEU A 197 11.29 5.55 31.48
CA LEU A 197 12.41 4.73 31.03
C LEU A 197 13.52 4.84 32.07
N ILE A 198 14.08 3.70 32.48
CA ILE A 198 15.04 3.67 33.59
C ILE A 198 16.40 3.21 33.09
N LYS A 199 17.42 3.98 33.44
CA LYS A 199 18.85 3.63 33.34
C LYS A 199 19.52 3.75 34.70
N ASN A 200 20.10 2.66 35.17
CA ASN A 200 20.84 2.66 36.46
C ASN A 200 20.04 3.31 37.62
N GLY A 201 18.73 3.01 37.72
CA GLY A 201 17.83 3.56 38.72
C GLY A 201 17.40 5.02 38.51
N LYS A 202 17.87 5.70 37.48
CA LYS A 202 17.46 7.06 37.14
C LYS A 202 16.33 7.02 36.09
N LYS A 203 15.31 7.88 36.29
CA LYS A 203 14.16 8.02 35.35
C LYS A 203 14.50 8.96 34.22
N ASP A 204 14.13 8.57 33.05
CA ASP A 204 14.08 9.42 31.84
C ASP A 204 12.72 9.32 31.15
N TYR A 205 12.45 10.20 30.21
CA TYR A 205 11.16 10.36 29.54
C TYR A 205 11.37 10.68 28.06
N LEU A 206 10.35 10.42 27.25
CA LEU A 206 10.33 10.94 25.90
C LEU A 206 10.48 12.47 25.89
N LYS A 207 11.29 12.99 24.99
CA LYS A 207 11.40 14.44 24.75
C LYS A 207 10.06 15.02 24.33
N ASN A 208 9.33 14.32 23.48
CA ASN A 208 7.96 14.61 23.12
C ASN A 208 7.01 13.56 23.72
N LYS A 209 6.39 13.89 24.85
CA LYS A 209 5.49 12.98 25.57
C LYS A 209 4.25 12.59 24.79
N SER A 210 3.79 13.41 23.82
CA SER A 210 2.62 13.10 22.99
C SER A 210 2.83 11.91 22.04
N GLN A 211 4.06 11.47 21.88
CA GLN A 211 4.37 10.25 21.11
C GLN A 211 3.98 8.96 21.84
N PHE A 212 3.75 8.98 23.15
CA PHE A 212 3.24 7.83 23.87
C PHE A 212 1.72 7.74 23.73
N VAL A 213 1.23 6.65 23.16
CA VAL A 213 -0.19 6.41 22.87
C VAL A 213 -0.83 5.51 23.92
N GLY A 214 -0.13 4.46 24.35
CA GLY A 214 -0.67 3.50 25.30
C GLY A 214 0.24 2.33 25.58
N PHE A 215 -0.26 1.36 26.34
CA PHE A 215 0.48 0.16 26.71
C PHE A 215 -0.46 -1.01 27.00
N ASN A 216 0.07 -2.23 26.92
CA ASN A 216 -0.57 -3.44 27.42
C ASN A 216 0.15 -3.96 28.66
N GLY A 217 -0.54 -4.77 29.48
CA GLY A 217 0.00 -5.34 30.70
C GLY A 217 -0.14 -4.45 31.92
N LYS A 218 0.72 -4.65 32.93
CA LYS A 218 0.70 -3.88 34.19
C LYS A 218 1.58 -2.64 34.05
N LYS A 219 1.23 -1.54 34.69
CA LYS A 219 2.03 -0.29 34.71
C LYS A 219 3.49 -0.50 35.08
N THR A 220 3.77 -1.38 36.04
CA THR A 220 5.11 -1.70 36.48
C THR A 220 5.86 -2.71 35.63
N HIS A 221 5.13 -3.45 34.79
CA HIS A 221 5.62 -4.49 33.88
C HIS A 221 4.74 -4.52 32.64
N PRO A 222 4.85 -3.51 31.76
CA PRO A 222 4.11 -3.52 30.50
C PRO A 222 4.62 -4.67 29.62
N THR A 223 3.70 -5.26 28.87
CA THR A 223 4.02 -6.30 27.88
C THR A 223 4.20 -5.71 26.49
N SER A 224 3.66 -4.51 26.25
CA SER A 224 4.00 -3.69 25.10
C SER A 224 3.75 -2.21 25.38
N ILE A 225 4.40 -1.35 24.60
CA ILE A 225 4.17 0.09 24.57
C ILE A 225 3.98 0.55 23.15
N LEU A 226 2.90 1.32 22.94
CA LEU A 226 2.55 1.88 21.64
C LEU A 226 3.01 3.34 21.56
N LEU A 227 3.86 3.62 20.60
CA LEU A 227 4.37 4.96 20.29
C LEU A 227 3.83 5.41 18.92
N LYS A 228 3.81 6.73 18.68
CA LYS A 228 3.34 7.31 17.42
C LYS A 228 4.24 8.47 16.98
N ASN A 229 4.62 8.47 15.71
CA ASN A 229 5.33 9.59 15.07
C ASN A 229 4.85 9.76 13.63
N ASN A 230 4.63 11.00 13.18
CA ASN A 230 4.11 11.30 11.84
C ASN A 230 2.85 10.49 11.45
N ASN A 231 1.96 10.27 12.42
CA ASN A 231 0.76 9.44 12.31
C ASN A 231 1.01 7.94 12.10
N LEU A 232 2.24 7.48 12.15
CA LEU A 232 2.58 6.06 12.10
C LEU A 232 2.88 5.53 13.50
N HIS A 233 2.41 4.32 13.78
CA HIS A 233 2.58 3.67 15.07
C HIS A 233 3.76 2.71 15.07
N VAL A 234 4.37 2.58 16.25
CA VAL A 234 5.40 1.62 16.56
C VAL A 234 5.02 0.94 17.87
N ASP A 235 4.88 -0.38 17.88
CA ASP A 235 4.60 -1.19 19.07
C ASP A 235 5.87 -1.91 19.50
N ILE A 236 6.36 -1.61 20.70
CA ILE A 236 7.54 -2.21 21.31
C ILE A 236 7.08 -3.32 22.23
N ILE A 237 7.35 -4.55 21.88
CA ILE A 237 6.97 -5.74 22.65
C ILE A 237 8.02 -6.05 23.71
N ILE A 238 7.58 -6.29 24.94
CA ILE A 238 8.43 -6.55 26.10
C ILE A 238 8.10 -7.95 26.62
N ASP A 239 9.04 -8.87 26.46
CA ASP A 239 8.90 -10.25 26.93
C ASP A 239 10.25 -10.81 27.43
N PRO A 240 10.46 -10.88 28.76
CA PRO A 240 11.68 -11.42 29.34
C PRO A 240 11.86 -12.93 29.12
N THR A 241 10.83 -13.63 28.64
CA THR A 241 10.89 -15.09 28.44
C THR A 241 11.26 -15.49 27.02
N SER A 242 11.15 -14.54 26.07
CA SER A 242 11.47 -14.79 24.66
C SER A 242 12.98 -14.99 24.43
N GLU A 243 13.30 -15.62 23.28
CA GLU A 243 14.71 -15.87 22.89
C GLU A 243 15.55 -14.59 22.76
N ILE A 244 14.94 -13.48 22.40
CA ILE A 244 15.61 -12.18 22.23
C ILE A 244 15.50 -11.38 23.53
N GLY A 245 14.30 -11.23 24.09
CA GLY A 245 14.05 -10.38 25.24
C GLY A 245 14.80 -10.78 26.51
N LYS A 246 15.09 -12.08 26.68
CA LYS A 246 15.89 -12.54 27.84
C LYS A 246 17.35 -12.01 27.88
N TYR A 247 17.88 -11.58 26.73
CA TYR A 247 19.22 -10.99 26.62
C TYR A 247 19.20 -9.48 26.43
N ASP A 248 18.03 -8.89 26.19
CA ASP A 248 17.90 -7.44 26.10
C ASP A 248 17.83 -6.77 27.46
N LYS A 249 18.52 -5.65 27.64
CA LYS A 249 18.58 -4.93 28.93
C LYS A 249 17.20 -4.54 29.47
N ALA A 250 16.27 -4.17 28.60
CA ALA A 250 14.91 -3.76 28.93
C ALA A 250 13.86 -4.83 28.61
N ASN A 251 14.30 -6.04 28.25
CA ASN A 251 13.50 -7.18 27.84
C ASN A 251 12.67 -6.91 26.56
N ILE A 252 13.12 -5.99 25.70
CA ILE A 252 12.48 -5.78 24.40
C ILE A 252 12.75 -7.00 23.53
N SER A 253 11.67 -7.65 23.13
CA SER A 253 11.71 -8.87 22.32
C SER A 253 11.47 -8.61 20.84
N GLU A 254 10.75 -7.52 20.51
CA GLU A 254 10.35 -7.19 19.16
C GLU A 254 9.98 -5.71 19.05
N VAL A 255 10.11 -5.15 17.85
CA VAL A 255 9.57 -3.84 17.49
C VAL A 255 8.74 -4.01 16.22
N ILE A 256 7.44 -3.79 16.37
CA ILE A 256 6.45 -3.90 15.28
C ILE A 256 6.16 -2.50 14.76
N ILE A 257 6.20 -2.34 13.45
CA ILE A 257 5.92 -1.05 12.78
C ILE A 257 4.74 -1.17 11.84
N GLU A 258 4.07 -0.05 11.56
CA GLU A 258 3.12 0.02 10.44
C GLU A 258 3.90 0.00 9.13
N SER A 259 4.04 -1.19 8.54
CA SER A 259 4.86 -1.47 7.36
C SER A 259 4.11 -1.31 6.04
N ALA A 260 2.77 -1.27 6.08
CA ALA A 260 1.91 -1.00 4.92
C ALA A 260 0.62 -0.32 5.37
N ILE A 261 0.45 0.96 5.05
CA ILE A 261 -0.74 1.72 5.44
C ILE A 261 -1.89 1.48 4.47
N SER A 262 -1.59 1.32 3.20
CA SER A 262 -2.55 1.00 2.16
C SER A 262 -1.99 -0.01 1.18
N THR A 263 -2.89 -0.70 0.47
CA THR A 263 -2.53 -1.66 -0.57
C THR A 263 -3.30 -1.35 -1.83
N ILE A 264 -2.59 -1.20 -2.94
CA ILE A 264 -3.18 -1.18 -4.28
C ILE A 264 -3.28 -2.63 -4.76
N VAL A 265 -4.49 -3.08 -4.98
CA VAL A 265 -4.78 -4.37 -5.60
C VAL A 265 -4.85 -4.12 -7.10
N ASP A 266 -3.71 -4.25 -7.77
CA ASP A 266 -3.54 -3.88 -9.17
C ASP A 266 -4.23 -4.88 -10.10
N ASN A 267 -4.97 -4.36 -11.08
CA ASN A 267 -5.63 -5.11 -12.13
C ASN A 267 -5.31 -4.54 -13.53
N GLU A 268 -4.16 -3.93 -13.67
CA GLU A 268 -3.69 -3.30 -14.91
C GLU A 268 -2.27 -3.78 -15.25
N ASP A 269 -1.23 -3.07 -14.84
CA ASP A 269 0.14 -3.26 -15.32
C ASP A 269 0.79 -4.57 -14.85
N SER A 270 0.44 -5.06 -13.66
CA SER A 270 0.99 -6.30 -13.11
C SER A 270 0.16 -7.54 -13.43
N VAL A 271 -0.94 -7.41 -14.20
CA VAL A 271 -1.88 -8.48 -14.52
C VAL A 271 -2.05 -8.61 -16.04
N ALA A 272 -1.85 -9.82 -16.55
CA ALA A 272 -2.19 -10.18 -17.93
C ALA A 272 -3.49 -11.00 -17.93
N ALA A 273 -4.63 -10.33 -18.19
CA ALA A 273 -5.92 -10.98 -18.36
C ALA A 273 -6.34 -10.89 -19.84
N VAL A 274 -6.23 -12.00 -20.56
CA VAL A 274 -6.41 -12.04 -22.03
C VAL A 274 -7.82 -12.42 -22.44
N ASP A 275 -8.60 -13.00 -21.55
CA ASP A 275 -9.98 -13.43 -21.80
C ASP A 275 -10.90 -13.19 -20.58
N ALA A 276 -12.15 -13.67 -20.68
CA ALA A 276 -13.13 -13.50 -19.62
C ALA A 276 -12.83 -14.37 -18.40
N GLU A 277 -12.24 -15.54 -18.57
CA GLU A 277 -11.85 -16.45 -17.51
C GLU A 277 -10.77 -15.80 -16.64
N ASP A 278 -9.73 -15.27 -17.25
CA ASP A 278 -8.65 -14.55 -16.56
C ASP A 278 -9.19 -13.31 -15.81
N LYS A 279 -10.05 -12.53 -16.49
CA LYS A 279 -10.63 -11.35 -15.88
C LYS A 279 -11.55 -11.68 -14.71
N VAL A 280 -12.35 -12.73 -14.82
CA VAL A 280 -13.23 -13.21 -13.73
C VAL A 280 -12.40 -13.74 -12.56
N LYS A 281 -11.26 -14.41 -12.81
CA LYS A 281 -10.33 -14.81 -11.74
C LYS A 281 -9.86 -13.58 -10.94
N CYS A 282 -9.44 -12.50 -11.62
CA CYS A 282 -9.03 -11.25 -10.98
C CYS A 282 -10.17 -10.65 -10.14
N TYR A 283 -11.35 -10.52 -10.71
CA TYR A 283 -12.50 -9.98 -10.02
C TYR A 283 -12.97 -10.84 -8.85
N ARG A 284 -12.87 -12.16 -8.96
CA ARG A 284 -13.21 -13.08 -7.87
C ARG A 284 -12.25 -12.97 -6.70
N ASN A 285 -10.96 -12.83 -6.96
CA ASN A 285 -9.97 -12.57 -5.92
C ASN A 285 -10.24 -11.25 -5.22
N TRP A 286 -10.53 -10.18 -5.98
CA TRP A 286 -10.88 -8.89 -5.40
C TRP A 286 -12.18 -8.95 -4.58
N LEU A 287 -13.21 -9.59 -5.11
CA LEU A 287 -14.48 -9.82 -4.40
C LEU A 287 -14.26 -10.60 -3.09
N GLY A 288 -13.39 -11.62 -3.12
CA GLY A 288 -13.03 -12.42 -1.96
C GLY A 288 -12.29 -11.63 -0.87
N LEU A 289 -11.42 -10.69 -1.26
CA LEU A 289 -10.80 -9.74 -0.32
C LEU A 289 -11.85 -8.85 0.34
N MET A 290 -12.75 -8.26 -0.46
CA MET A 290 -13.82 -7.39 0.08
C MET A 290 -14.78 -8.14 1.01
N LYS A 291 -15.08 -9.40 0.72
CA LYS A 291 -15.93 -10.27 1.55
C LYS A 291 -15.17 -10.91 2.74
N GLY A 292 -13.85 -10.78 2.80
CA GLY A 292 -13.01 -11.40 3.83
C GLY A 292 -12.98 -12.94 3.78
N ASN A 293 -13.25 -13.55 2.63
CA ASN A 293 -13.31 -15.01 2.46
C ASN A 293 -12.39 -15.54 1.35
N LEU A 294 -11.49 -14.73 0.83
CA LEU A 294 -10.49 -15.20 -0.13
C LEU A 294 -9.58 -16.23 0.52
N GLN A 295 -9.36 -17.34 -0.18
CA GLN A 295 -8.48 -18.42 0.24
C GLN A 295 -7.38 -18.65 -0.81
N ALA A 296 -6.19 -19.01 -0.34
CA ALA A 296 -5.08 -19.43 -1.18
C ALA A 296 -4.31 -20.55 -0.50
N ASN A 297 -3.77 -21.49 -1.29
CA ASN A 297 -2.81 -22.47 -0.78
C ASN A 297 -1.49 -21.75 -0.47
N MET A 298 -0.97 -21.99 0.74
CA MET A 298 0.34 -21.50 1.16
C MET A 298 1.45 -22.46 0.77
#